data_e9c96ffc29116671810a3c4f3762ccaa
#
_entry.id   e9c96ffc29116671810a3c4f3762ccaa
#
_cell.length_a   1.000
_cell.length_b   1.000
_cell.length_c   1.000
_cell.angle_alpha   90.00
_cell.angle_beta   90.00
_cell.angle_gamma   90.00
#
_symmetry.space_group_name_H-M   'P 1'
#
loop_
_entity.id
_entity.type
_entity.pdbx_description
1 polymer ?
#
loop_
_entity_poly.entity_id
_entity_poly.type
_entity_poly.pdbx_seq_one_letter_code
_entity_poly.pdbx_strand_id
1 'polypeptide(L)'
;MTKFCDEFGGEILDGVTSDQILDFLNRITEGTKQQTRHVRYGHLSAFFNFITANIDADFHNPCSTPILRKMFKAKPIPSWEIIEKDVIDEIIFRTDKPRDRLILELMARGGMRIGEVLKLTPADVQDRKLTLKNPKSGKRREHVFIPQKVADRLKAYIRDNNIQPNQRIFPICYETARTMVKKAGEKVGIRLRPHDLRRHAATYASRSGVPIEIVSKVILRHANLSTTQIYLGKVPDTEAMRWIENLYA
;
A
#
# COMPACT_ATOMS: atom_id res chain seq x y z
N MET A 1 -7.81 2.19 -20.09
CA MET A 1 -8.64 2.98 -21.03
C MET A 1 -8.01 3.11 -22.41
N THR A 2 -6.77 3.53 -22.59
CA THR A 2 -6.12 3.71 -23.92
C THR A 2 -6.42 2.56 -24.89
N LYS A 3 -6.12 1.30 -24.53
CA LYS A 3 -6.42 0.13 -25.39
C LYS A 3 -7.91 -0.04 -25.74
N PHE A 4 -8.81 0.39 -24.88
CA PHE A 4 -10.24 0.39 -25.18
C PHE A 4 -10.59 1.47 -26.19
N CYS A 5 -10.05 2.67 -26.02
CA CYS A 5 -10.26 3.74 -26.99
C CYS A 5 -9.63 3.43 -28.36
N ASP A 6 -8.48 2.74 -28.38
CA ASP A 6 -7.83 2.32 -29.64
C ASP A 6 -8.69 1.34 -30.43
N GLU A 7 -9.49 0.51 -29.75
CA GLU A 7 -10.30 -0.53 -30.39
C GLU A 7 -11.75 -0.06 -30.69
N PHE A 8 -12.38 0.64 -29.74
CA PHE A 8 -13.80 1.03 -29.82
C PHE A 8 -14.00 2.54 -30.04
N GLY A 9 -12.91 3.31 -30.17
CA GLY A 9 -13.02 4.78 -30.26
C GLY A 9 -13.67 5.31 -31.54
N GLY A 10 -13.85 4.47 -32.55
CA GLY A 10 -14.61 4.80 -33.78
C GLY A 10 -16.06 4.29 -33.78
N GLU A 11 -16.49 3.59 -32.75
CA GLU A 11 -17.83 3.02 -32.64
C GLU A 11 -18.75 3.91 -31.81
N ILE A 12 -20.06 3.81 -32.09
CA ILE A 12 -21.08 4.38 -31.22
C ILE A 12 -21.17 3.50 -29.98
N LEU A 13 -21.00 4.08 -28.81
CA LEU A 13 -20.90 3.32 -27.53
C LEU A 13 -22.14 2.48 -27.23
N ASP A 14 -23.35 2.88 -27.71
CA ASP A 14 -24.59 2.11 -27.58
C ASP A 14 -24.55 0.80 -28.36
N GLY A 15 -23.70 0.69 -29.36
CA GLY A 15 -23.48 -0.53 -30.14
C GLY A 15 -22.55 -1.54 -29.50
N VAL A 16 -21.82 -1.16 -28.45
CA VAL A 16 -20.84 -2.03 -27.79
C VAL A 16 -21.55 -3.08 -26.95
N THR A 17 -21.42 -4.34 -27.34
CA THR A 17 -22.07 -5.46 -26.67
C THR A 17 -21.27 -6.05 -25.52
N SER A 18 -21.96 -6.79 -24.62
CA SER A 18 -21.33 -7.53 -23.52
C SER A 18 -20.33 -8.59 -24.01
N ASP A 19 -20.59 -9.20 -25.17
CA ASP A 19 -19.71 -10.22 -25.75
C ASP A 19 -18.42 -9.59 -26.29
N GLN A 20 -18.51 -8.44 -26.96
CA GLN A 20 -17.32 -7.68 -27.37
C GLN A 20 -16.47 -7.25 -26.15
N ILE A 21 -17.11 -6.81 -25.06
CA ILE A 21 -16.41 -6.49 -23.80
C ILE A 21 -15.73 -7.72 -23.19
N LEU A 22 -16.38 -8.88 -23.24
CA LEU A 22 -15.83 -10.14 -22.76
C LEU A 22 -14.57 -10.53 -23.55
N ASP A 23 -14.65 -10.52 -24.87
CA ASP A 23 -13.54 -10.86 -25.76
C ASP A 23 -12.36 -9.89 -25.61
N PHE A 24 -12.65 -8.59 -25.56
CA PHE A 24 -11.66 -7.57 -25.28
C PHE A 24 -10.95 -7.80 -23.95
N LEU A 25 -11.70 -8.00 -22.86
CA LEU A 25 -11.12 -8.23 -21.55
C LEU A 25 -10.30 -9.52 -21.49
N ASN A 26 -10.79 -10.61 -22.09
CA ASN A 26 -10.03 -11.86 -22.14
C ASN A 26 -8.69 -11.66 -22.84
N ARG A 27 -8.69 -11.03 -24.00
CA ARG A 27 -7.49 -10.77 -24.79
C ARG A 27 -6.48 -9.88 -24.04
N ILE A 28 -6.91 -8.73 -23.50
CA ILE A 28 -5.98 -7.81 -22.80
C ILE A 28 -5.52 -8.31 -21.43
N THR A 29 -6.14 -9.37 -20.92
CA THR A 29 -5.82 -9.97 -19.63
C THR A 29 -5.32 -11.40 -19.74
N GLU A 30 -5.04 -11.88 -20.93
CA GLU A 30 -4.46 -13.20 -21.17
C GLU A 30 -3.15 -13.37 -20.36
N GLY A 31 -2.96 -14.52 -19.74
CA GLY A 31 -1.81 -14.82 -18.88
C GLY A 31 -1.72 -14.01 -17.58
N THR A 32 -2.66 -13.09 -17.30
CA THR A 32 -2.61 -12.29 -16.08
C THR A 32 -3.36 -12.95 -14.92
N LYS A 33 -3.03 -12.51 -13.68
CA LYS A 33 -3.73 -12.98 -12.46
C LYS A 33 -5.17 -12.50 -12.42
N GLN A 34 -6.06 -13.30 -11.80
CA GLN A 34 -7.48 -12.95 -11.63
C GLN A 34 -7.70 -11.57 -11.01
N GLN A 35 -6.85 -11.14 -10.09
CA GLN A 35 -6.93 -9.79 -9.53
C GLN A 35 -6.71 -8.69 -10.58
N THR A 36 -5.80 -8.89 -11.53
CA THR A 36 -5.59 -7.95 -12.64
C THR A 36 -6.80 -7.91 -13.56
N ARG A 37 -7.37 -9.10 -13.87
CA ARG A 37 -8.61 -9.22 -14.64
C ARG A 37 -9.76 -8.44 -13.98
N HIS A 38 -9.96 -8.64 -12.67
CA HIS A 38 -10.97 -7.92 -11.88
C HIS A 38 -10.79 -6.40 -11.96
N VAL A 39 -9.54 -5.91 -11.77
CA VAL A 39 -9.26 -4.45 -11.80
C VAL A 39 -9.53 -3.86 -13.18
N ARG A 40 -9.16 -4.54 -14.27
CA ARG A 40 -9.44 -4.05 -15.63
C ARG A 40 -10.93 -4.02 -15.96
N TYR A 41 -11.66 -5.07 -15.58
CA TYR A 41 -13.11 -5.10 -15.66
C TYR A 41 -13.75 -3.95 -14.85
N GLY A 42 -13.29 -3.75 -13.61
CA GLY A 42 -13.78 -2.67 -12.76
C GLY A 42 -13.59 -1.26 -13.35
N HIS A 43 -12.48 -1.02 -14.07
CA HIS A 43 -12.24 0.25 -14.74
C HIS A 43 -13.25 0.48 -15.89
N LEU A 44 -13.52 -0.54 -16.70
CA LEU A 44 -14.52 -0.43 -17.78
C LEU A 44 -15.94 -0.28 -17.24
N SER A 45 -16.29 -1.09 -16.24
CA SER A 45 -17.60 -0.99 -15.59
C SER A 45 -17.83 0.41 -14.97
N ALA A 46 -16.79 0.97 -14.34
CA ALA A 46 -16.88 2.33 -13.79
C ALA A 46 -17.03 3.40 -14.88
N PHE A 47 -16.37 3.23 -16.03
CA PHE A 47 -16.49 4.13 -17.17
C PHE A 47 -17.93 4.13 -17.72
N PHE A 48 -18.50 2.97 -17.97
CA PHE A 48 -19.87 2.87 -18.46
C PHE A 48 -20.92 3.32 -17.42
N ASN A 49 -20.69 3.05 -16.13
CA ASN A 49 -21.53 3.60 -15.07
C ASN A 49 -21.47 5.14 -15.02
N PHE A 50 -20.32 5.74 -15.31
CA PHE A 50 -20.19 7.20 -15.40
C PHE A 50 -21.06 7.74 -16.54
N ILE A 51 -21.08 7.08 -17.71
CA ILE A 51 -21.92 7.48 -18.84
C ILE A 51 -23.39 7.44 -18.43
N THR A 52 -23.85 6.31 -17.89
CA THR A 52 -25.26 6.15 -17.44
C THR A 52 -25.64 7.21 -16.40
N ALA A 53 -24.74 7.54 -15.47
CA ALA A 53 -25.06 8.47 -14.39
C ALA A 53 -24.98 9.96 -14.76
N ASN A 54 -24.19 10.34 -15.80
CA ASN A 54 -23.87 11.75 -16.04
C ASN A 54 -24.12 12.23 -17.49
N ILE A 55 -24.27 11.31 -18.44
CA ILE A 55 -24.37 11.66 -19.86
C ILE A 55 -25.70 11.22 -20.44
N ASP A 56 -26.05 9.94 -20.27
CA ASP A 56 -27.27 9.33 -20.84
C ASP A 56 -27.81 8.30 -19.85
N ALA A 57 -28.93 8.62 -19.21
CA ALA A 57 -29.57 7.78 -18.19
C ALA A 57 -30.15 6.47 -18.78
N ASP A 58 -30.49 6.46 -20.10
CA ASP A 58 -31.05 5.31 -20.80
C ASP A 58 -29.93 4.38 -21.33
N PHE A 59 -28.68 4.83 -21.28
CA PHE A 59 -27.53 4.03 -21.71
C PHE A 59 -27.37 2.76 -20.88
N HIS A 60 -27.39 1.61 -21.56
CA HIS A 60 -27.21 0.31 -20.91
C HIS A 60 -25.73 -0.05 -20.77
N ASN A 61 -25.23 -0.17 -19.52
CA ASN A 61 -23.85 -0.57 -19.26
C ASN A 61 -23.58 -2.02 -19.69
N PRO A 62 -22.79 -2.28 -20.76
CA PRO A 62 -22.51 -3.63 -21.25
C PRO A 62 -21.70 -4.50 -20.27
N CYS A 63 -21.06 -3.89 -19.25
CA CYS A 63 -20.37 -4.62 -18.20
C CYS A 63 -21.32 -5.16 -17.12
N SER A 64 -22.59 -4.79 -17.08
CA SER A 64 -23.48 -5.10 -15.95
C SER A 64 -24.09 -6.52 -15.99
N THR A 65 -23.71 -7.37 -16.94
CA THR A 65 -24.23 -8.73 -17.06
C THR A 65 -23.75 -9.65 -15.92
N PRO A 66 -24.59 -10.61 -15.46
CA PRO A 66 -24.22 -11.58 -14.43
C PRO A 66 -23.00 -12.43 -14.81
N ILE A 67 -22.83 -12.74 -16.09
CA ILE A 67 -21.71 -13.53 -16.63
C ILE A 67 -20.39 -12.80 -16.40
N LEU A 68 -20.29 -11.53 -16.83
CA LEU A 68 -19.07 -10.73 -16.66
C LEU A 68 -18.74 -10.52 -15.19
N ARG A 69 -19.74 -10.21 -14.35
CA ARG A 69 -19.53 -10.09 -12.89
C ARG A 69 -18.96 -11.36 -12.27
N LYS A 70 -19.44 -12.53 -12.68
CA LYS A 70 -18.95 -13.84 -12.19
C LYS A 70 -17.55 -14.14 -12.69
N MET A 71 -17.27 -13.95 -13.99
CA MET A 71 -15.97 -14.27 -14.61
C MET A 71 -14.85 -13.38 -14.09
N PHE A 72 -15.13 -12.10 -13.86
CA PHE A 72 -14.15 -11.13 -13.39
C PHE A 72 -14.23 -10.85 -11.88
N LYS A 73 -14.91 -11.70 -11.11
CA LYS A 73 -14.97 -11.58 -9.65
C LYS A 73 -13.58 -11.68 -9.05
N ALA A 74 -13.27 -10.80 -8.09
CA ALA A 74 -12.04 -10.88 -7.33
C ALA A 74 -11.95 -12.20 -6.57
N LYS A 75 -10.77 -12.83 -6.57
CA LYS A 75 -10.50 -13.93 -5.63
C LYS A 75 -10.28 -13.37 -4.23
N PRO A 76 -10.60 -14.14 -3.17
CA PRO A 76 -10.23 -13.77 -1.81
C PRO A 76 -8.74 -13.44 -1.75
N ILE A 77 -8.40 -12.38 -1.03
CA ILE A 77 -7.01 -12.00 -0.83
C ILE A 77 -6.37 -13.09 0.05
N PRO A 78 -5.29 -13.76 -0.41
CA PRO A 78 -4.63 -14.77 0.40
C PRO A 78 -4.13 -14.13 1.71
N SER A 79 -4.17 -14.90 2.78
CA SER A 79 -3.56 -14.50 4.04
C SER A 79 -2.06 -14.24 3.81
N TRP A 80 -1.57 -13.17 4.38
CA TRP A 80 -0.16 -12.81 4.28
C TRP A 80 0.62 -13.52 5.38
N GLU A 81 1.81 -13.95 5.03
CA GLU A 81 2.80 -14.33 6.04
C GLU A 81 3.27 -13.08 6.78
N ILE A 82 3.16 -13.11 8.10
CA ILE A 82 3.56 -12.00 8.96
C ILE A 82 5.05 -12.17 9.26
N ILE A 83 5.82 -11.12 8.98
CA ILE A 83 7.24 -11.12 9.32
C ILE A 83 7.36 -10.67 10.78
N GLU A 84 7.93 -11.54 11.62
CA GLU A 84 8.08 -11.29 13.04
C GLU A 84 9.06 -10.14 13.32
N LYS A 85 8.94 -9.54 14.52
CA LYS A 85 9.71 -8.37 14.92
C LYS A 85 11.22 -8.63 14.87
N ASP A 86 11.65 -9.77 15.36
CA ASP A 86 13.08 -10.09 15.46
C ASP A 86 13.75 -10.22 14.08
N VAL A 87 13.01 -10.75 13.09
CA VAL A 87 13.46 -10.81 11.70
C VAL A 87 13.60 -9.41 11.10
N ILE A 88 12.64 -8.52 11.36
CA ILE A 88 12.73 -7.12 10.91
C ILE A 88 13.88 -6.38 11.59
N ASP A 89 14.07 -6.59 12.89
CA ASP A 89 15.16 -5.98 13.64
C ASP A 89 16.53 -6.48 13.12
N GLU A 90 16.64 -7.76 12.77
CA GLU A 90 17.84 -8.32 12.17
C GLU A 90 18.12 -7.76 10.76
N ILE A 91 17.10 -7.61 9.91
CA ILE A 91 17.25 -6.96 8.60
C ILE A 91 17.79 -5.54 8.75
N ILE A 92 17.22 -4.76 9.68
CA ILE A 92 17.64 -3.39 9.96
C ILE A 92 19.09 -3.39 10.49
N PHE A 93 19.43 -4.30 11.39
CA PHE A 93 20.76 -4.42 11.97
C PHE A 93 21.82 -4.78 10.92
N ARG A 94 21.54 -5.75 10.04
CA ARG A 94 22.44 -6.19 8.95
C ARG A 94 22.53 -5.20 7.79
N THR A 95 21.82 -4.07 7.86
CA THR A 95 21.88 -3.04 6.82
C THR A 95 22.93 -2.00 7.17
N ASP A 96 24.09 -2.05 6.52
CA ASP A 96 25.27 -1.26 6.85
C ASP A 96 25.13 0.22 6.47
N LYS A 97 24.53 0.52 5.30
CA LYS A 97 24.39 1.90 4.82
C LYS A 97 23.39 2.68 5.66
N PRO A 98 23.76 3.79 6.31
CA PRO A 98 22.87 4.58 7.18
C PRO A 98 21.59 5.04 6.46
N ARG A 99 21.70 5.44 5.17
CA ARG A 99 20.56 5.79 4.33
C ARG A 99 19.54 4.66 4.23
N ASP A 100 20.02 3.48 3.87
CA ASP A 100 19.17 2.31 3.61
C ASP A 100 18.53 1.82 4.89
N ARG A 101 19.28 1.82 5.99
CA ARG A 101 18.79 1.50 7.33
C ARG A 101 17.66 2.43 7.77
N LEU A 102 17.82 3.75 7.59
CA LEU A 102 16.79 4.74 7.92
C LEU A 102 15.52 4.55 7.08
N ILE A 103 15.66 4.26 5.79
CA ILE A 103 14.50 3.96 4.92
C ILE A 103 13.71 2.76 5.49
N LEU A 104 14.39 1.68 5.86
CA LEU A 104 13.76 0.50 6.45
C LEU A 104 13.09 0.84 7.79
N GLU A 105 13.74 1.59 8.68
CA GLU A 105 13.20 2.01 9.97
C GLU A 105 11.95 2.89 9.84
N LEU A 106 11.96 3.87 8.94
CA LEU A 106 10.81 4.74 8.69
C LEU A 106 9.60 3.95 8.18
N MET A 107 9.83 2.91 7.39
CA MET A 107 8.77 2.04 6.90
C MET A 107 8.29 1.05 7.97
N ALA A 108 9.19 0.38 8.68
CA ALA A 108 8.86 -0.67 9.64
C ALA A 108 8.36 -0.13 10.98
N ARG A 109 8.83 1.03 11.42
CA ARG A 109 8.52 1.62 12.73
C ARG A 109 7.60 2.86 12.64
N GLY A 110 7.66 3.60 11.55
CA GLY A 110 6.77 4.73 11.26
C GLY A 110 5.55 4.35 10.39
N GLY A 111 5.49 3.12 9.88
CA GLY A 111 4.41 2.67 9.01
C GLY A 111 4.31 3.46 7.70
N MET A 112 5.40 4.07 7.24
CA MET A 112 5.41 4.92 6.05
C MET A 112 5.37 4.10 4.76
N ARG A 113 4.74 4.65 3.72
CA ARG A 113 4.89 4.13 2.36
C ARG A 113 6.26 4.54 1.81
N ILE A 114 6.90 3.67 1.03
CA ILE A 114 8.22 3.97 0.43
C ILE A 114 8.22 5.30 -0.34
N GLY A 115 7.17 5.59 -1.11
CA GLY A 115 7.05 6.87 -1.83
C GLY A 115 6.88 8.09 -0.92
N GLU A 116 6.37 7.92 0.31
CA GLU A 116 6.33 8.97 1.33
C GLU A 116 7.73 9.22 1.89
N VAL A 117 8.48 8.15 2.20
CA VAL A 117 9.86 8.24 2.69
C VAL A 117 10.76 8.96 1.69
N LEU A 118 10.68 8.61 0.40
CA LEU A 118 11.51 9.20 -0.66
C LEU A 118 11.19 10.67 -0.97
N LYS A 119 10.05 11.19 -0.50
CA LYS A 119 9.67 12.60 -0.67
C LYS A 119 10.05 13.47 0.52
N LEU A 120 10.48 12.89 1.64
CA LEU A 120 10.84 13.65 2.84
C LEU A 120 11.98 14.63 2.56
N THR A 121 11.82 15.83 3.14
CA THR A 121 12.83 16.87 3.22
C THR A 121 13.11 17.21 4.69
N PRO A 122 14.27 17.79 5.06
CA PRO A 122 14.52 18.22 6.43
C PRO A 122 13.44 19.15 6.99
N ALA A 123 12.85 20.01 6.16
CA ALA A 123 11.75 20.90 6.57
C ALA A 123 10.47 20.16 7.02
N ASP A 124 10.34 18.87 6.67
CA ASP A 124 9.20 18.04 7.09
C ASP A 124 9.43 17.35 8.44
N VAL A 125 10.64 17.44 9.01
CA VAL A 125 11.05 16.74 10.22
C VAL A 125 10.98 17.68 11.43
N GLN A 126 10.05 17.43 12.34
CA GLN A 126 9.89 18.15 13.60
C GLN A 126 9.98 17.16 14.76
N ASP A 127 11.17 16.98 15.30
CA ASP A 127 11.48 15.97 16.31
C ASP A 127 11.00 14.57 15.89
N ARG A 128 10.03 13.99 16.58
CA ARG A 128 9.43 12.67 16.30
C ARG A 128 8.27 12.73 15.32
N LYS A 129 7.88 13.91 14.87
CA LYS A 129 6.76 14.15 13.98
C LYS A 129 7.25 14.48 12.59
N LEU A 130 6.81 13.70 11.61
CA LEU A 130 7.08 13.94 10.18
C LEU A 130 5.81 14.42 9.50
N THR A 131 5.90 15.47 8.69
CA THR A 131 4.77 16.04 7.95
C THR A 131 4.79 15.57 6.51
N LEU A 132 3.76 14.86 6.07
CA LEU A 132 3.61 14.43 4.68
C LEU A 132 2.81 15.46 3.89
N LYS A 133 3.42 16.02 2.84
CA LYS A 133 2.77 16.95 1.91
C LYS A 133 2.11 16.16 0.77
N ASN A 134 0.88 16.55 0.39
CA ASN A 134 0.11 15.92 -0.70
C ASN A 134 0.08 14.38 -0.60
N PRO A 135 -0.41 13.80 0.51
CA PRO A 135 -0.51 12.37 0.66
C PRO A 135 -1.56 11.79 -0.32
N LYS A 136 -1.41 10.50 -0.65
CA LYS A 136 -2.34 9.79 -1.57
C LYS A 136 -3.80 9.79 -1.10
N SER A 137 -4.06 10.09 0.18
CA SER A 137 -5.40 10.18 0.77
C SER A 137 -6.23 11.38 0.30
N GLY A 138 -5.65 12.31 -0.46
CA GLY A 138 -6.28 13.55 -0.89
C GLY A 138 -6.33 14.64 0.20
N LYS A 139 -5.87 14.35 1.43
CA LYS A 139 -5.75 15.36 2.49
C LYS A 139 -4.61 16.34 2.18
N ARG A 140 -4.73 17.57 2.64
CA ARG A 140 -3.68 18.59 2.43
C ARG A 140 -2.37 18.23 3.14
N ARG A 141 -2.43 17.62 4.33
CA ARG A 141 -1.28 17.16 5.13
C ARG A 141 -1.65 15.94 5.96
N GLU A 142 -0.69 15.05 6.19
CA GLU A 142 -0.77 13.97 7.16
C GLU A 142 0.49 13.96 8.03
N HIS A 143 0.39 13.38 9.21
CA HIS A 143 1.51 13.26 10.14
C HIS A 143 1.89 11.81 10.36
N VAL A 144 3.18 11.58 10.53
CA VAL A 144 3.76 10.30 10.95
C VAL A 144 4.51 10.54 12.25
N PHE A 145 4.41 9.59 13.16
CA PHE A 145 5.17 9.59 14.41
C PHE A 145 6.16 8.44 14.38
N ILE A 146 7.40 8.72 14.81
CA ILE A 146 8.50 7.75 14.82
C ILE A 146 9.13 7.65 16.23
N PRO A 147 9.75 6.51 16.57
CA PRO A 147 10.48 6.38 17.83
C PRO A 147 11.62 7.38 17.94
N GLN A 148 11.94 7.84 19.16
CA GLN A 148 13.00 8.82 19.41
C GLN A 148 14.33 8.41 18.78
N LYS A 149 14.76 7.14 18.98
CA LYS A 149 16.02 6.63 18.41
C LYS A 149 16.08 6.72 16.87
N VAL A 150 14.93 6.63 16.17
CA VAL A 150 14.86 6.79 14.71
C VAL A 150 14.95 8.27 14.34
N ALA A 151 14.28 9.14 15.11
CA ALA A 151 14.34 10.59 14.92
C ALA A 151 15.77 11.12 15.09
N ASP A 152 16.48 10.67 16.13
CA ASP A 152 17.85 11.09 16.41
C ASP A 152 18.80 10.67 15.29
N ARG A 153 18.67 9.41 14.80
CA ARG A 153 19.46 8.95 13.64
C ARG A 153 19.13 9.71 12.35
N LEU A 154 17.87 10.04 12.14
CA LEU A 154 17.45 10.82 10.97
C LEU A 154 18.02 12.24 11.01
N LYS A 155 17.97 12.90 12.18
CA LYS A 155 18.57 14.24 12.38
C LYS A 155 20.08 14.20 12.20
N ALA A 156 20.76 13.20 12.76
CA ALA A 156 22.19 13.00 12.57
C ALA A 156 22.53 12.82 11.09
N TYR A 157 21.81 11.94 10.40
CA TYR A 157 22.00 11.70 8.95
C TYR A 157 21.85 12.99 8.12
N ILE A 158 20.81 13.81 8.41
CA ILE A 158 20.57 15.10 7.73
C ILE A 158 21.78 16.03 7.94
N ARG A 159 22.22 16.18 9.19
CA ARG A 159 23.36 17.04 9.56
C ARG A 159 24.65 16.56 8.90
N ASP A 160 24.98 15.26 9.06
CA ASP A 160 26.26 14.70 8.64
C ASP A 160 26.42 14.68 7.10
N ASN A 161 25.31 14.71 6.37
CA ASN A 161 25.30 14.84 4.90
C ASN A 161 25.00 16.27 4.40
N ASN A 162 24.93 17.27 5.28
CA ASN A 162 24.67 18.68 4.96
C ASN A 162 23.42 18.89 4.08
N ILE A 163 22.32 18.12 4.34
CA ILE A 163 21.13 18.15 3.51
C ILE A 163 20.33 19.42 3.79
N GLN A 164 20.12 20.23 2.75
CA GLN A 164 19.43 21.50 2.86
C GLN A 164 17.92 21.32 3.13
N PRO A 165 17.23 22.28 3.77
CA PRO A 165 15.83 22.14 4.22
C PRO A 165 14.85 21.67 3.14
N ASN A 166 15.03 22.04 1.89
CA ASN A 166 14.15 21.70 0.77
C ASN A 166 14.67 20.57 -0.13
N GLN A 167 15.84 20.01 0.18
CA GLN A 167 16.38 18.85 -0.55
C GLN A 167 15.77 17.54 -0.03
N ARG A 168 15.65 16.55 -0.90
CA ARG A 168 15.23 15.21 -0.49
C ARG A 168 16.29 14.59 0.42
N ILE A 169 15.85 14.05 1.57
CA ILE A 169 16.73 13.32 2.49
C ILE A 169 17.30 12.07 1.80
N PHE A 170 16.48 11.41 0.98
CA PHE A 170 16.84 10.18 0.28
C PHE A 170 16.71 10.37 -1.25
N PRO A 171 17.74 10.91 -1.93
CA PRO A 171 17.68 11.25 -3.36
C PRO A 171 17.87 10.02 -4.26
N ILE A 172 17.06 8.98 -4.07
CA ILE A 172 17.02 7.77 -4.90
C ILE A 172 15.65 7.58 -5.53
N CYS A 173 15.58 6.86 -6.65
CA CYS A 173 14.30 6.54 -7.28
C CYS A 173 13.59 5.36 -6.57
N TYR A 174 12.32 5.18 -6.90
CA TYR A 174 11.47 4.14 -6.32
C TYR A 174 12.03 2.72 -6.58
N GLU A 175 12.47 2.46 -7.80
CA GLU A 175 13.02 1.16 -8.21
C GLU A 175 14.30 0.81 -7.46
N THR A 176 15.19 1.79 -7.25
CA THR A 176 16.40 1.62 -6.45
C THR A 176 16.05 1.29 -4.99
N ALA A 177 15.11 2.02 -4.39
CA ALA A 177 14.66 1.77 -3.03
C ALA A 177 13.97 0.40 -2.91
N ARG A 178 13.14 0.02 -3.87
CA ARG A 178 12.51 -1.31 -3.92
C ARG A 178 13.52 -2.44 -4.02
N THR A 179 14.54 -2.27 -4.86
CA THR A 179 15.65 -3.24 -5.02
C THR A 179 16.47 -3.33 -3.73
N MET A 180 16.73 -2.19 -3.07
CA MET A 180 17.42 -2.15 -1.78
C MET A 180 16.64 -2.94 -0.72
N VAL A 181 15.32 -2.72 -0.58
CA VAL A 181 14.46 -3.47 0.35
C VAL A 181 14.53 -4.97 0.06
N LYS A 182 14.43 -5.38 -1.22
CA LYS A 182 14.56 -6.79 -1.62
C LYS A 182 15.90 -7.39 -1.17
N LYS A 183 17.01 -6.71 -1.46
CA LYS A 183 18.37 -7.14 -1.08
C LYS A 183 18.55 -7.21 0.45
N ALA A 184 17.91 -6.32 1.20
CA ALA A 184 17.94 -6.36 2.66
C ALA A 184 17.25 -7.62 3.21
N GLY A 185 16.12 -8.03 2.63
CA GLY A 185 15.46 -9.29 2.98
C GLY A 185 16.28 -10.53 2.60
N GLU A 186 16.93 -10.52 1.45
CA GLU A 186 17.79 -11.61 0.99
C GLU A 186 18.95 -11.92 1.96
N LYS A 187 19.47 -10.93 2.69
CA LYS A 187 20.50 -11.12 3.73
C LYS A 187 20.05 -12.02 4.89
N VAL A 188 18.76 -12.18 5.10
CA VAL A 188 18.16 -13.07 6.11
C VAL A 188 17.29 -14.18 5.49
N GLY A 189 17.45 -14.43 4.20
CA GLY A 189 16.79 -15.54 3.50
C GLY A 189 15.31 -15.33 3.19
N ILE A 190 14.78 -14.09 3.25
CA ILE A 190 13.37 -13.84 2.97
C ILE A 190 13.14 -12.93 1.75
N ARG A 191 11.98 -13.10 1.12
CA ARG A 191 11.50 -12.19 0.06
C ARG A 191 10.79 -11.00 0.68
N LEU A 192 11.51 -9.89 0.87
CA LEU A 192 10.97 -8.66 1.45
C LEU A 192 10.51 -7.66 0.37
N ARG A 193 9.36 -7.06 0.60
CA ARG A 193 8.80 -5.98 -0.22
C ARG A 193 8.51 -4.74 0.63
N PRO A 194 8.48 -3.53 0.06
CA PRO A 194 8.15 -2.31 0.79
C PRO A 194 6.85 -2.39 1.61
N HIS A 195 5.80 -2.97 1.04
CA HIS A 195 4.52 -3.13 1.75
C HIS A 195 4.58 -4.10 2.93
N ASP A 196 5.51 -5.05 2.94
CA ASP A 196 5.65 -6.01 4.04
C ASP A 196 6.16 -5.30 5.31
N LEU A 197 7.08 -4.32 5.17
CA LEU A 197 7.53 -3.47 6.29
C LEU A 197 6.40 -2.62 6.89
N ARG A 198 5.60 -2.00 6.05
CA ARG A 198 4.44 -1.23 6.51
C ARG A 198 3.37 -2.13 7.15
N ARG A 199 3.18 -3.33 6.62
CA ARG A 199 2.29 -4.34 7.21
C ARG A 199 2.80 -4.79 8.56
N HIS A 200 4.11 -5.06 8.68
CA HIS A 200 4.75 -5.35 9.95
C HIS A 200 4.47 -4.26 10.99
N ALA A 201 4.64 -2.97 10.66
CA ALA A 201 4.33 -1.87 11.58
C ALA A 201 2.90 -1.94 12.14
N ALA A 202 1.92 -2.23 11.28
CA ALA A 202 0.52 -2.35 11.68
C ALA A 202 0.26 -3.59 12.54
N THR A 203 0.76 -4.73 12.11
CA THR A 203 0.53 -6.02 12.78
C THR A 203 1.22 -6.05 14.14
N TYR A 204 2.46 -5.57 14.20
CA TYR A 204 3.19 -5.48 15.47
C TYR A 204 2.49 -4.55 16.46
N ALA A 205 2.05 -3.36 16.03
CA ALA A 205 1.31 -2.43 16.89
C ALA A 205 0.00 -3.06 17.40
N SER A 206 -0.77 -3.69 16.52
CA SER A 206 -2.02 -4.37 16.90
C SER A 206 -1.78 -5.50 17.91
N ARG A 207 -0.77 -6.36 17.67
CA ARG A 207 -0.39 -7.46 18.59
C ARG A 207 0.18 -6.97 19.92
N SER A 208 0.71 -5.73 19.94
CA SER A 208 1.15 -5.06 21.17
C SER A 208 0.02 -4.37 21.93
N GLY A 209 -1.25 -4.56 21.54
CA GLY A 209 -2.41 -4.01 22.22
C GLY A 209 -2.78 -2.58 21.82
N VAL A 210 -2.16 -2.02 20.75
CA VAL A 210 -2.55 -0.69 20.28
C VAL A 210 -3.96 -0.74 19.66
N PRO A 211 -4.89 0.16 20.07
CA PRO A 211 -6.25 0.19 19.51
C PRO A 211 -6.25 0.28 17.98
N ILE A 212 -7.16 -0.45 17.34
CA ILE A 212 -7.21 -0.55 15.87
C ILE A 212 -7.43 0.81 15.20
N GLU A 213 -8.10 1.75 15.86
CA GLU A 213 -8.27 3.13 15.39
C GLU A 213 -6.94 3.86 15.29
N ILE A 214 -6.05 3.68 16.26
CA ILE A 214 -4.69 4.25 16.25
C ILE A 214 -3.87 3.59 15.15
N VAL A 215 -3.92 2.26 15.04
CA VAL A 215 -3.24 1.54 13.94
C VAL A 215 -3.73 2.05 12.59
N SER A 216 -5.04 2.20 12.42
CA SER A 216 -5.65 2.63 11.17
C SER A 216 -5.35 4.10 10.83
N LYS A 217 -5.70 5.01 11.75
CA LYS A 217 -5.72 6.45 11.48
C LYS A 217 -4.36 7.12 11.67
N VAL A 218 -3.54 6.61 12.59
CA VAL A 218 -2.24 7.21 12.94
C VAL A 218 -1.09 6.48 12.24
N ILE A 219 -0.96 5.16 12.41
CA ILE A 219 0.17 4.40 11.87
C ILE A 219 0.00 4.23 10.35
N LEU A 220 -1.15 3.71 9.90
CA LEU A 220 -1.40 3.45 8.49
C LEU A 220 -2.01 4.62 7.72
N ARG A 221 -2.69 5.53 8.40
CA ARG A 221 -3.36 6.67 7.78
C ARG A 221 -4.33 6.24 6.68
N HIS A 222 -5.14 5.21 6.98
CA HIS A 222 -6.20 4.72 6.11
C HIS A 222 -7.46 5.54 6.30
N ALA A 223 -8.15 5.87 5.20
CA ALA A 223 -9.45 6.52 5.24
C ALA A 223 -10.52 5.56 5.78
N ASN A 224 -10.43 4.26 5.44
CA ASN A 224 -11.38 3.23 5.82
C ASN A 224 -10.72 2.17 6.71
N LEU A 225 -11.38 1.83 7.82
CA LEU A 225 -10.92 0.83 8.79
C LEU A 225 -10.83 -0.58 8.18
N SER A 226 -11.73 -0.94 7.26
CA SER A 226 -11.71 -2.24 6.58
C SER A 226 -10.41 -2.47 5.80
N THR A 227 -9.79 -1.41 5.29
CA THR A 227 -8.46 -1.50 4.66
C THR A 227 -7.39 -1.93 5.67
N THR A 228 -7.51 -1.49 6.93
CA THR A 228 -6.58 -1.88 8.00
C THR A 228 -6.74 -3.34 8.38
N GLN A 229 -7.97 -3.85 8.46
CA GLN A 229 -8.23 -5.25 8.77
C GLN A 229 -7.53 -6.21 7.81
N ILE A 230 -7.44 -5.86 6.52
CA ILE A 230 -6.68 -6.63 5.53
C ILE A 230 -5.19 -6.71 5.90
N TYR A 231 -4.64 -5.67 6.54
CA TYR A 231 -3.22 -5.62 6.94
C TYR A 231 -2.92 -6.45 8.18
N LEU A 232 -3.88 -6.63 9.09
CA LEU A 232 -3.65 -7.32 10.36
C LEU A 232 -3.57 -8.84 10.21
N GLY A 233 -4.08 -9.39 9.09
CA GLY A 233 -4.11 -10.83 8.87
C GLY A 233 -5.10 -11.56 9.79
N LYS A 234 -4.96 -12.88 9.88
CA LYS A 234 -5.73 -13.70 10.82
C LYS A 234 -5.04 -13.66 12.19
N VAL A 235 -5.83 -13.51 13.23
CA VAL A 235 -5.37 -13.72 14.62
C VAL A 235 -5.25 -15.21 14.84
N PRO A 236 -4.06 -15.76 15.19
CA PRO A 236 -3.92 -17.16 15.56
C PRO A 236 -4.70 -17.50 16.84
N ASP A 237 -5.20 -18.73 16.96
CA ASP A 237 -5.96 -19.18 18.13
C ASP A 237 -5.17 -18.99 19.44
N THR A 238 -3.87 -19.27 19.41
CA THR A 238 -2.96 -19.06 20.55
C THR A 238 -2.90 -17.61 21.01
N GLU A 239 -2.95 -16.66 20.08
CA GLU A 239 -2.99 -15.23 20.39
C GLU A 239 -4.36 -14.83 20.93
N ALA A 240 -5.43 -15.35 20.34
CA ALA A 240 -6.79 -15.12 20.82
C ALA A 240 -6.97 -15.64 22.26
N MET A 241 -6.51 -16.86 22.55
CA MET A 241 -6.54 -17.44 23.91
C MET A 241 -5.78 -16.59 24.93
N ARG A 242 -4.57 -16.13 24.58
CA ARG A 242 -3.78 -15.23 25.45
C ARG A 242 -4.51 -13.93 25.78
N TRP A 243 -5.17 -13.33 24.79
CA TRP A 243 -5.93 -12.10 25.03
C TRP A 243 -7.16 -12.33 25.92
N ILE A 244 -7.87 -13.44 25.73
CA ILE A 244 -9.00 -13.79 26.59
C ILE A 244 -8.52 -14.02 28.02
N GLU A 245 -7.43 -14.76 28.22
CA GLU A 245 -6.84 -14.99 29.54
C GLU A 245 -6.49 -13.68 30.24
N ASN A 246 -5.80 -12.76 29.53
CA ASN A 246 -5.39 -11.46 30.08
C ASN A 246 -6.56 -10.53 30.42
N LEU A 247 -7.76 -10.75 29.87
CA LEU A 247 -8.94 -9.95 30.17
C LEU A 247 -9.59 -10.33 31.50
N TYR A 248 -9.36 -11.57 31.98
CA TYR A 248 -10.03 -12.12 33.17
C TYR A 248 -9.03 -12.52 34.25
N ALA A 249 -7.74 -12.27 34.06
CA ALA A 249 -6.69 -12.43 35.07
C ALA A 249 -6.59 -11.15 35.94
#